data_948ace7813b31e9fcb2fd55db34089c6
#
_entry.id   948ace7813b31e9fcb2fd55db34089c6
#
_cell.length_a   1.000
_cell.length_b   1.000
_cell.length_c   1.000
_cell.angle_alpha   90.00
_cell.angle_beta   90.00
_cell.angle_gamma   90.00
#
_symmetry.space_group_name_H-M   'P 1'
#
loop_
_entity.id
_entity.type
_entity.pdbx_description
1 polymer ?
#
loop_
_entity_poly.entity_id
_entity_poly.type
_entity_poly.pdbx_seq_one_letter_code
_entity_poly.pdbx_strand_id
1 'polypeptide(L)'
;MANTSGTASFNLDLSEIGEEAFERVGSELRTGYDLRTARRSLNLLFADWANRGVNMWTFEQDVITLTQGQPTYALPDDTADILEHVIRTQANSPSNQADLTITRISVSTYATLPNKLTQGRPIQVWIQRLTGQSSVLTGTLSSTITATDTSIPITSLVSVPNAGFIRIGTELIGYNEYSVADGATPAYLLNCTRGQDGTTAAAHTTGAAISLVQKQSITVWPTPDGSQTYQFVYWRMRRVQDAGNGVNVMDIPFRFVNCLT
;
A
#
# COMPACT_ATOMS: atom_id res chain seq x y z
N MET A 1 43.12 14.73 15.58
CA MET A 1 42.02 14.15 14.76
C MET A 1 41.68 15.14 13.69
N ALA A 2 41.45 14.70 12.45
CA ALA A 2 41.02 15.59 11.39
C ALA A 2 39.63 16.15 11.73
N ASN A 3 39.44 17.47 11.53
CA ASN A 3 38.14 18.12 11.73
C ASN A 3 37.29 17.85 10.49
N THR A 4 36.49 16.79 10.52
CA THR A 4 35.58 16.40 9.42
C THR A 4 34.19 16.95 9.64
N SER A 5 33.34 17.00 8.60
CA SER A 5 31.93 17.46 8.69
C SER A 5 31.09 16.61 9.65
N GLY A 6 31.50 15.38 9.94
CA GLY A 6 30.72 14.42 10.74
C GLY A 6 29.52 13.80 9.99
N THR A 7 29.34 14.12 8.70
CA THR A 7 28.28 13.59 7.85
C THR A 7 28.86 12.81 6.68
N ALA A 8 28.13 11.84 6.17
CA ALA A 8 28.50 10.99 5.03
C ALA A 8 27.31 10.76 4.07
N SER A 9 26.31 11.62 4.12
CA SER A 9 25.07 11.42 3.37
C SER A 9 25.20 11.79 1.90
N PHE A 10 26.05 12.77 1.57
CA PHE A 10 26.29 13.25 0.18
C PHE A 10 24.98 13.49 -0.60
N ASN A 11 23.98 14.05 0.07
CA ASN A 11 22.68 14.29 -0.53
C ASN A 11 22.77 15.48 -1.46
N LEU A 12 22.42 15.28 -2.71
CA LEU A 12 22.19 16.35 -3.68
C LEU A 12 20.68 16.43 -3.97
N ASP A 13 20.19 17.65 -4.11
CA ASP A 13 18.83 17.85 -4.56
C ASP A 13 18.73 17.81 -6.10
N LEU A 14 17.49 17.84 -6.60
CA LEU A 14 17.25 17.77 -8.05
C LEU A 14 17.90 18.94 -8.80
N SER A 15 17.94 20.15 -8.21
CA SER A 15 18.52 21.30 -8.85
C SER A 15 20.05 21.16 -8.99
N GLU A 16 20.72 20.74 -7.92
CA GLU A 16 22.16 20.49 -7.89
C GLU A 16 22.58 19.41 -8.89
N ILE A 17 21.82 18.29 -8.95
CA ILE A 17 22.08 17.22 -9.93
C ILE A 17 21.85 17.74 -11.35
N GLY A 18 20.80 18.52 -11.56
CA GLY A 18 20.52 19.12 -12.86
C GLY A 18 21.62 20.11 -13.31
N GLU A 19 22.06 20.98 -12.43
CA GLU A 19 23.15 21.93 -12.70
C GLU A 19 24.45 21.19 -13.09
N GLU A 20 24.86 20.21 -12.30
CA GLU A 20 26.05 19.39 -12.58
C GLU A 20 25.94 18.68 -13.95
N ALA A 21 24.77 18.11 -14.28
CA ALA A 21 24.55 17.44 -15.55
C ALA A 21 24.66 18.41 -16.75
N PHE A 22 24.09 19.61 -16.62
CA PHE A 22 24.18 20.64 -17.67
C PHE A 22 25.61 21.18 -17.83
N GLU A 23 26.33 21.39 -16.71
CA GLU A 23 27.75 21.80 -16.76
C GLU A 23 28.64 20.79 -17.48
N ARG A 24 28.42 19.47 -17.22
CA ARG A 24 29.18 18.39 -17.88
C ARG A 24 29.01 18.39 -19.41
N VAL A 25 27.85 18.78 -19.90
CA VAL A 25 27.62 18.91 -21.36
C VAL A 25 27.95 20.30 -21.90
N GLY A 26 28.53 21.19 -21.09
CA GLY A 26 28.93 22.54 -21.50
C GLY A 26 27.76 23.51 -21.67
N SER A 27 26.64 23.27 -20.97
CA SER A 27 25.46 24.12 -20.98
C SER A 27 25.19 24.65 -19.57
N GLU A 28 24.28 25.62 -19.45
CA GLU A 28 23.85 26.12 -18.15
C GLU A 28 22.35 25.86 -17.95
N LEU A 29 21.97 25.44 -16.73
CA LEU A 29 20.57 25.33 -16.36
C LEU A 29 20.01 26.71 -16.05
N ARG A 30 19.27 27.30 -17.00
CA ARG A 30 18.83 28.71 -16.92
C ARG A 30 17.33 28.87 -16.65
N THR A 31 16.52 27.90 -16.93
CA THR A 31 15.06 28.05 -16.92
C THR A 31 14.35 26.95 -16.19
N GLY A 32 13.13 27.25 -15.69
CA GLY A 32 12.26 26.21 -15.13
C GLY A 32 11.81 25.15 -16.14
N TYR A 33 12.01 25.39 -17.44
CA TYR A 33 11.80 24.40 -18.48
C TYR A 33 12.92 23.36 -18.48
N ASP A 34 14.16 23.76 -18.30
CA ASP A 34 15.33 22.87 -18.23
C ASP A 34 15.23 21.96 -17.03
N LEU A 35 14.89 22.51 -15.85
CA LEU A 35 14.68 21.73 -14.63
C LEU A 35 13.54 20.70 -14.79
N ARG A 36 12.47 21.07 -15.50
CA ARG A 36 11.36 20.15 -15.81
C ARG A 36 11.80 19.02 -16.73
N THR A 37 12.68 19.32 -17.67
CA THR A 37 13.24 18.32 -18.58
C THR A 37 14.19 17.37 -17.85
N ALA A 38 15.08 17.89 -17.00
CA ALA A 38 15.95 17.10 -16.14
C ALA A 38 15.13 16.16 -15.24
N ARG A 39 14.10 16.68 -14.55
CA ARG A 39 13.19 15.86 -13.72
C ARG A 39 12.54 14.72 -14.50
N ARG A 40 12.03 15.01 -15.70
CA ARG A 40 11.42 13.97 -16.55
C ARG A 40 12.42 12.90 -16.94
N SER A 41 13.64 13.28 -17.30
CA SER A 41 14.70 12.35 -17.66
C SER A 41 15.11 11.46 -16.49
N LEU A 42 15.23 12.02 -15.28
CA LEU A 42 15.50 11.27 -14.06
C LEU A 42 14.38 10.28 -13.73
N ASN A 43 13.12 10.67 -13.83
CA ASN A 43 11.99 9.78 -13.61
C ASN A 43 11.97 8.60 -14.60
N LEU A 44 12.33 8.85 -15.87
CA LEU A 44 12.46 7.77 -16.86
C LEU A 44 13.64 6.84 -16.52
N LEU A 45 14.75 7.39 -16.06
CA LEU A 45 15.91 6.61 -15.62
C LEU A 45 15.57 5.75 -14.40
N PHE A 46 14.87 6.28 -13.40
CA PHE A 46 14.44 5.53 -12.23
C PHE A 46 13.49 4.39 -12.60
N ALA A 47 12.56 4.64 -13.52
CA ALA A 47 11.69 3.59 -14.05
C ALA A 47 12.47 2.50 -14.78
N ASP A 48 13.49 2.85 -15.57
CA ASP A 48 14.36 1.89 -16.25
C ASP A 48 15.19 1.07 -15.23
N TRP A 49 15.75 1.72 -14.21
CA TRP A 49 16.48 1.02 -13.15
C TRP A 49 15.61 0.03 -12.39
N ALA A 50 14.39 0.44 -12.04
CA ALA A 50 13.42 -0.44 -11.38
C ALA A 50 13.10 -1.68 -12.25
N ASN A 51 12.92 -1.49 -13.56
CA ASN A 51 12.68 -2.58 -14.51
C ASN A 51 13.89 -3.51 -14.68
N ARG A 52 15.10 -3.01 -14.50
CA ARG A 52 16.34 -3.80 -14.55
C ARG A 52 16.70 -4.44 -13.22
N GLY A 53 15.93 -4.21 -12.15
CA GLY A 53 16.23 -4.72 -10.81
C GLY A 53 17.37 -3.99 -10.10
N VAL A 54 17.73 -2.78 -10.53
CA VAL A 54 18.71 -1.91 -9.86
C VAL A 54 17.99 -1.09 -8.80
N ASN A 55 17.49 -1.75 -7.77
CA ASN A 55 16.69 -1.14 -6.71
C ASN A 55 16.82 -1.86 -5.36
N MET A 56 18.01 -2.40 -5.05
CA MET A 56 18.20 -3.18 -3.82
C MET A 56 17.97 -2.39 -2.52
N TRP A 57 18.07 -1.06 -2.56
CA TRP A 57 17.79 -0.19 -1.40
C TRP A 57 16.30 -0.02 -1.11
N THR A 58 15.44 -0.52 -1.97
CA THR A 58 13.97 -0.45 -1.80
C THR A 58 13.40 -1.66 -1.05
N PHE A 59 14.24 -2.57 -0.57
CA PHE A 59 13.78 -3.73 0.21
C PHE A 59 13.59 -3.33 1.66
N GLU A 60 12.36 -3.47 2.14
CA GLU A 60 11.93 -3.08 3.47
C GLU A 60 11.18 -4.22 4.13
N GLN A 61 11.36 -4.34 5.46
CA GLN A 61 10.52 -5.20 6.28
C GLN A 61 9.35 -4.40 6.82
N ASP A 62 8.16 -4.97 6.76
CA ASP A 62 6.95 -4.38 7.32
C ASP A 62 6.09 -5.44 8.01
N VAL A 63 5.14 -5.00 8.83
CA VAL A 63 4.33 -5.87 9.68
C VAL A 63 2.88 -5.42 9.66
N ILE A 64 1.98 -6.35 9.40
CA ILE A 64 0.53 -6.16 9.54
C ILE A 64 0.02 -6.99 10.71
N THR A 65 -0.58 -6.34 11.71
CA THR A 65 -1.28 -7.06 12.77
C THR A 65 -2.61 -7.57 12.24
N LEU A 66 -2.83 -8.88 12.36
CA LEU A 66 -4.03 -9.50 11.86
C LEU A 66 -5.15 -9.42 12.91
N THR A 67 -6.35 -9.08 12.45
CA THR A 67 -7.55 -8.93 13.27
C THR A 67 -8.45 -10.16 13.10
N GLN A 68 -9.06 -10.63 14.17
CA GLN A 68 -10.03 -11.71 14.11
C GLN A 68 -11.16 -11.43 13.11
N GLY A 69 -11.48 -12.42 12.29
CA GLY A 69 -12.56 -12.33 11.31
C GLY A 69 -12.23 -11.51 10.05
N GLN A 70 -11.05 -10.89 9.96
CA GLN A 70 -10.63 -10.12 8.80
C GLN A 70 -9.67 -10.94 7.93
N PRO A 71 -10.03 -11.31 6.69
CA PRO A 71 -9.15 -12.04 5.79
C PRO A 71 -8.24 -11.15 4.95
N THR A 72 -8.65 -9.91 4.61
CA THR A 72 -7.97 -9.06 3.62
C THR A 72 -7.42 -7.80 4.25
N TYR A 73 -6.17 -7.47 3.91
CA TYR A 73 -5.43 -6.31 4.43
C TYR A 73 -4.82 -5.52 3.29
N ALA A 74 -4.91 -4.19 3.37
CA ALA A 74 -4.28 -3.31 2.41
C ALA A 74 -2.75 -3.28 2.58
N LEU A 75 -2.04 -3.17 1.48
CA LEU A 75 -0.60 -2.92 1.44
C LEU A 75 -0.34 -1.43 1.14
N PRO A 76 0.82 -0.89 1.55
CA PRO A 76 1.22 0.45 1.14
C PRO A 76 1.21 0.63 -0.38
N ASP A 77 0.78 1.82 -0.85
CA ASP A 77 0.58 2.11 -2.28
C ASP A 77 1.87 2.02 -3.12
N ASP A 78 3.01 2.21 -2.47
CA ASP A 78 4.33 2.13 -3.10
C ASP A 78 4.90 0.70 -3.18
N THR A 79 4.17 -0.31 -2.70
CA THR A 79 4.61 -1.71 -2.79
C THR A 79 4.65 -2.17 -4.24
N ALA A 80 5.78 -2.65 -4.70
CA ALA A 80 5.92 -3.29 -6.02
C ALA A 80 5.64 -4.79 -5.95
N ASP A 81 6.24 -5.49 -4.97
CA ASP A 81 6.00 -6.92 -4.71
C ASP A 81 6.34 -7.27 -3.26
N ILE A 82 5.88 -8.43 -2.81
CA ILE A 82 6.28 -9.09 -1.57
C ILE A 82 7.26 -10.21 -1.94
N LEU A 83 8.46 -10.14 -1.39
CA LEU A 83 9.54 -11.09 -1.65
C LEU A 83 9.39 -12.33 -0.77
N GLU A 84 9.39 -12.09 0.55
CA GLU A 84 9.28 -13.12 1.57
C GLU A 84 8.22 -12.75 2.60
N HIS A 85 7.66 -13.75 3.27
CA HIS A 85 6.63 -13.53 4.27
C HIS A 85 6.50 -14.70 5.24
N VAL A 86 6.12 -14.38 6.46
CA VAL A 86 5.85 -15.35 7.53
C VAL A 86 4.66 -14.89 8.35
N ILE A 87 4.04 -15.84 9.06
CA ILE A 87 3.09 -15.51 10.15
C ILE A 87 3.83 -15.62 11.47
N ARG A 88 3.85 -14.50 12.19
CA ARG A 88 4.29 -14.47 13.58
C ARG A 88 3.12 -14.77 14.49
N THR A 89 3.26 -15.83 15.27
CA THR A 89 2.30 -16.22 16.29
C THR A 89 2.72 -15.67 17.64
N GLN A 90 1.76 -15.43 18.54
CA GLN A 90 2.00 -14.88 19.88
C GLN A 90 2.89 -13.62 19.88
N ALA A 91 2.61 -12.72 18.96
CA ALA A 91 3.46 -11.55 18.67
C ALA A 91 3.73 -10.63 19.88
N ASN A 92 2.85 -10.63 20.89
CA ASN A 92 3.00 -9.84 22.10
C ASN A 92 3.73 -10.59 23.24
N SER A 93 4.27 -11.76 22.99
CA SER A 93 4.97 -12.59 23.97
C SER A 93 6.39 -12.88 23.52
N PRO A 94 7.39 -12.07 23.89
CA PRO A 94 8.77 -12.22 23.42
C PRO A 94 9.38 -13.61 23.63
N SER A 95 8.94 -14.31 24.69
CA SER A 95 9.43 -15.66 25.02
C SER A 95 8.78 -16.79 24.22
N ASN A 96 7.60 -16.52 23.62
CA ASN A 96 6.79 -17.57 22.99
C ASN A 96 6.47 -17.26 21.52
N GLN A 97 6.87 -16.08 21.02
CA GLN A 97 6.63 -15.77 19.62
C GLN A 97 7.40 -16.71 18.69
N ALA A 98 6.77 -17.11 17.61
CA ALA A 98 7.38 -17.94 16.59
C ALA A 98 6.95 -17.49 15.20
N ASP A 99 7.92 -17.41 14.30
CA ASP A 99 7.70 -17.10 12.89
C ASP A 99 7.54 -18.40 12.12
N LEU A 100 6.38 -18.58 11.50
CA LEU A 100 5.99 -19.76 10.76
C LEU A 100 5.82 -19.41 9.28
N THR A 101 6.39 -20.23 8.42
CA THR A 101 6.20 -20.09 6.98
C THR A 101 4.76 -20.37 6.59
N ILE A 102 4.22 -19.58 5.66
CA ILE A 102 2.92 -19.80 5.04
C ILE A 102 3.06 -19.87 3.53
N THR A 103 2.13 -20.55 2.89
CA THR A 103 2.22 -20.78 1.45
C THR A 103 1.55 -19.65 0.66
N ARG A 104 2.28 -19.06 -0.30
CA ARG A 104 1.70 -18.18 -1.29
C ARG A 104 0.88 -18.99 -2.29
N ILE A 105 -0.38 -18.61 -2.49
CA ILE A 105 -1.29 -19.29 -3.42
C ILE A 105 -1.66 -18.37 -4.60
N SER A 106 -2.05 -19.01 -5.70
CA SER A 106 -2.54 -18.32 -6.89
C SER A 106 -4.02 -17.93 -6.74
N VAL A 107 -4.49 -17.03 -7.61
CA VAL A 107 -5.92 -16.67 -7.67
C VAL A 107 -6.81 -17.89 -7.96
N SER A 108 -6.35 -18.80 -8.80
CA SER A 108 -7.10 -20.03 -9.12
C SER A 108 -7.23 -20.95 -7.90
N THR A 109 -6.16 -21.12 -7.13
CA THR A 109 -6.20 -21.89 -5.88
C THR A 109 -7.08 -21.20 -4.84
N TYR A 110 -6.99 -19.87 -4.69
CA TYR A 110 -7.86 -19.12 -3.78
C TYR A 110 -9.35 -19.25 -4.19
N ALA A 111 -9.65 -19.21 -5.49
CA ALA A 111 -11.01 -19.36 -6.01
C ALA A 111 -11.64 -20.71 -5.65
N THR A 112 -10.87 -21.79 -5.60
CA THR A 112 -11.33 -23.14 -5.29
C THR A 112 -11.57 -23.41 -3.79
N LEU A 113 -11.18 -22.50 -2.90
CA LEU A 113 -11.43 -22.63 -1.46
C LEU A 113 -12.95 -22.64 -1.19
N PRO A 114 -13.48 -23.70 -0.59
CA PRO A 114 -14.94 -23.87 -0.46
C PRO A 114 -15.55 -22.88 0.53
N ASN A 115 -14.81 -22.57 1.62
CA ASN A 115 -15.23 -21.58 2.61
C ASN A 115 -14.06 -20.63 2.89
N LYS A 116 -14.17 -19.40 2.40
CA LYS A 116 -13.14 -18.36 2.53
C LYS A 116 -13.11 -17.69 3.90
N LEU A 117 -14.22 -17.84 4.69
CA LEU A 117 -14.36 -17.23 6.00
C LEU A 117 -14.12 -18.25 7.16
N THR A 118 -13.68 -19.46 6.85
CA THR A 118 -13.26 -20.40 7.88
C THR A 118 -12.19 -19.78 8.76
N GLN A 119 -12.44 -19.72 10.07
CA GLN A 119 -11.49 -19.13 11.03
C GLN A 119 -10.47 -20.15 11.49
N GLY A 120 -9.26 -19.69 11.74
CA GLY A 120 -8.16 -20.50 12.22
C GLY A 120 -6.83 -19.76 12.09
N ARG A 121 -5.72 -20.45 12.37
CA ARG A 121 -4.39 -19.92 12.13
C ARG A 121 -4.16 -19.81 10.62
N PRO A 122 -3.79 -18.64 10.10
CA PRO A 122 -3.44 -18.49 8.69
C PRO A 122 -2.28 -19.40 8.27
N ILE A 123 -2.46 -20.12 7.16
CA ILE A 123 -1.45 -21.01 6.57
C ILE A 123 -1.19 -20.74 5.11
N GLN A 124 -2.03 -19.94 4.45
CA GLN A 124 -1.93 -19.55 3.06
C GLN A 124 -2.14 -18.05 2.92
N VAL A 125 -1.54 -17.46 1.91
CA VAL A 125 -1.72 -16.05 1.55
C VAL A 125 -1.86 -15.90 0.04
N TRP A 126 -2.86 -15.15 -0.39
CA TRP A 126 -3.02 -14.66 -1.75
C TRP A 126 -2.65 -13.18 -1.81
N ILE A 127 -1.74 -12.81 -2.70
CA ILE A 127 -1.27 -11.44 -2.89
C ILE A 127 -1.94 -10.88 -4.14
N GLN A 128 -2.72 -9.82 -3.96
CA GLN A 128 -3.40 -9.13 -5.04
C GLN A 128 -2.62 -7.88 -5.43
N ARG A 129 -2.15 -7.84 -6.68
CA ARG A 129 -1.29 -6.78 -7.21
C ARG A 129 -2.10 -5.78 -8.03
N LEU A 130 -3.00 -5.04 -7.40
CA LEU A 130 -3.70 -3.93 -8.05
C LEU A 130 -2.89 -2.64 -7.91
N THR A 131 -2.99 -1.75 -8.86
CA THR A 131 -2.13 -0.55 -8.91
C THR A 131 -2.51 0.56 -7.93
N GLY A 132 -3.59 0.44 -7.18
CA GLY A 132 -4.02 1.40 -6.17
C GLY A 132 -4.42 2.80 -6.67
N GLN A 133 -4.33 3.03 -7.97
CA GLN A 133 -4.46 4.36 -8.59
C GLN A 133 -5.88 4.73 -9.04
N SER A 134 -6.77 3.77 -9.08
CA SER A 134 -8.12 3.98 -9.63
C SER A 134 -9.14 4.09 -8.51
N SER A 135 -9.58 5.29 -8.21
CA SER A 135 -10.78 5.52 -7.42
C SER A 135 -11.92 5.96 -8.33
N VAL A 136 -12.97 5.18 -8.40
CA VAL A 136 -14.16 5.51 -9.16
C VAL A 136 -15.25 5.88 -8.17
N LEU A 137 -15.87 7.04 -8.34
CA LEU A 137 -17.05 7.42 -7.56
C LEU A 137 -18.16 6.41 -7.85
N THR A 138 -18.65 5.74 -6.82
CA THR A 138 -19.57 4.63 -6.98
C THR A 138 -20.91 4.87 -6.31
N GLY A 139 -21.00 5.81 -5.39
CA GLY A 139 -22.24 6.12 -4.69
C GLY A 139 -22.04 7.03 -3.48
N THR A 140 -23.01 7.00 -2.58
CA THR A 140 -23.02 7.81 -1.37
C THR A 140 -23.48 6.98 -0.18
N LEU A 141 -23.16 7.41 1.04
CA LEU A 141 -23.75 6.87 2.26
C LEU A 141 -25.25 7.13 2.30
N SER A 142 -26.03 6.09 2.58
CA SER A 142 -27.49 6.23 2.74
C SER A 142 -27.90 6.68 4.14
N SER A 143 -27.04 6.49 5.15
CA SER A 143 -27.20 7.05 6.50
C SER A 143 -25.84 7.33 7.14
N THR A 144 -25.85 8.12 8.22
CA THR A 144 -24.66 8.46 9.01
C THR A 144 -24.07 7.20 9.65
N ILE A 145 -22.73 7.11 9.67
CA ILE A 145 -21.99 6.04 10.34
C ILE A 145 -21.02 6.61 11.38
N THR A 146 -20.73 5.82 12.40
CA THR A 146 -19.73 6.09 13.43
C THR A 146 -18.36 5.55 13.02
N ALA A 147 -17.33 5.86 13.77
CA ALA A 147 -15.97 5.33 13.54
C ALA A 147 -15.85 3.82 13.79
N THR A 148 -16.80 3.21 14.49
CA THR A 148 -16.77 1.80 14.89
C THR A 148 -17.72 0.89 14.11
N ASP A 149 -18.54 1.46 13.23
CA ASP A 149 -19.51 0.66 12.46
C ASP A 149 -18.79 -0.26 11.48
N THR A 150 -19.17 -1.53 11.50
CA THR A 150 -18.67 -2.59 10.64
C THR A 150 -19.63 -2.95 9.50
N SER A 151 -20.81 -2.32 9.47
CA SER A 151 -21.80 -2.42 8.40
C SER A 151 -22.08 -1.02 7.88
N ILE A 152 -21.79 -0.79 6.60
CA ILE A 152 -21.87 0.55 5.99
C ILE A 152 -23.05 0.59 5.02
N PRO A 153 -24.13 1.34 5.35
CA PRO A 153 -25.28 1.46 4.50
C PRO A 153 -25.00 2.42 3.33
N ILE A 154 -25.24 1.95 2.13
CA ILE A 154 -24.92 2.68 0.91
C ILE A 154 -26.12 2.81 -0.01
N THR A 155 -26.13 3.86 -0.82
CA THR A 155 -26.98 3.88 -2.00
C THR A 155 -26.50 2.79 -2.96
N SER A 156 -27.41 2.21 -3.74
CA SER A 156 -27.07 1.13 -4.67
C SER A 156 -25.84 1.48 -5.52
N LEU A 157 -24.85 0.59 -5.50
CA LEU A 157 -23.63 0.74 -6.28
C LEU A 157 -23.69 -0.17 -7.51
N VAL A 158 -23.19 0.32 -8.64
CA VAL A 158 -23.11 -0.45 -9.88
C VAL A 158 -21.71 -1.08 -9.97
N SER A 159 -21.66 -2.40 -10.24
CA SER A 159 -20.40 -3.14 -10.48
C SER A 159 -19.42 -3.15 -9.32
N VAL A 160 -19.91 -3.30 -8.10
CA VAL A 160 -19.06 -3.42 -6.91
C VAL A 160 -18.61 -4.86 -6.73
N PRO A 161 -17.31 -5.13 -6.54
CA PRO A 161 -16.83 -6.44 -6.14
C PRO A 161 -17.46 -6.88 -4.81
N ASN A 162 -17.56 -8.19 -4.58
CA ASN A 162 -18.10 -8.70 -3.31
C ASN A 162 -17.21 -8.37 -2.09
N ALA A 163 -15.93 -8.15 -2.31
CA ALA A 163 -14.97 -7.68 -1.30
C ALA A 163 -13.98 -6.71 -1.92
N GLY A 164 -13.47 -5.76 -1.14
CA GLY A 164 -12.52 -4.75 -1.64
C GLY A 164 -12.30 -3.61 -0.67
N PHE A 165 -11.95 -2.47 -1.22
CA PHE A 165 -11.72 -1.24 -0.46
C PHE A 165 -12.54 -0.09 -1.01
N ILE A 166 -13.04 0.73 -0.09
CA ILE A 166 -13.68 2.00 -0.41
C ILE A 166 -12.97 3.13 0.32
N ARG A 167 -13.10 4.33 -0.21
CA ARG A 167 -12.66 5.56 0.43
C ARG A 167 -13.86 6.47 0.68
N ILE A 168 -13.94 6.99 1.90
CA ILE A 168 -14.90 8.02 2.29
C ILE A 168 -14.09 9.18 2.90
N GLY A 169 -14.07 10.32 2.23
CA GLY A 169 -13.14 11.40 2.61
C GLY A 169 -11.69 10.94 2.53
N THR A 170 -10.98 10.97 3.66
CA THR A 170 -9.59 10.50 3.77
C THR A 170 -9.46 9.08 4.30
N GLU A 171 -10.55 8.47 4.82
CA GLU A 171 -10.52 7.14 5.39
C GLU A 171 -10.58 6.06 4.31
N LEU A 172 -9.71 5.06 4.43
CA LEU A 172 -9.75 3.80 3.68
C LEU A 172 -10.44 2.72 4.52
N ILE A 173 -11.45 2.08 3.96
CA ILE A 173 -12.26 1.06 4.62
C ILE A 173 -12.24 -0.20 3.76
N GLY A 174 -11.83 -1.33 4.35
CA GLY A 174 -11.95 -2.65 3.75
C GLY A 174 -13.34 -3.23 4.02
N TYR A 175 -13.91 -3.94 3.07
CA TYR A 175 -15.15 -4.70 3.25
C TYR A 175 -15.00 -6.10 2.66
N ASN A 176 -15.70 -7.08 3.24
CA ASN A 176 -15.57 -8.47 2.85
C ASN A 176 -16.83 -9.06 2.21
N GLU A 177 -17.90 -8.30 2.19
CA GLU A 177 -19.17 -8.72 1.60
C GLU A 177 -19.99 -7.50 1.13
N TYR A 178 -20.67 -7.63 0.02
CA TYR A 178 -21.61 -6.65 -0.50
C TYR A 178 -23.01 -7.26 -0.54
N SER A 179 -23.90 -6.71 0.24
CA SER A 179 -25.33 -7.05 0.24
C SER A 179 -26.07 -6.16 -0.75
N VAL A 180 -26.70 -6.77 -1.74
CA VAL A 180 -27.49 -6.05 -2.73
C VAL A 180 -28.81 -5.56 -2.09
N ALA A 181 -29.22 -4.34 -2.44
CA ALA A 181 -30.55 -3.83 -2.06
C ALA A 181 -31.67 -4.67 -2.71
N ASP A 182 -32.66 -5.06 -1.92
CA ASP A 182 -33.85 -5.80 -2.39
C ASP A 182 -35.06 -4.91 -2.68
N GLY A 183 -34.85 -3.61 -2.75
CA GLY A 183 -35.88 -2.58 -3.00
C GLY A 183 -36.57 -2.04 -1.73
N ALA A 184 -36.52 -2.79 -0.62
CA ALA A 184 -37.08 -2.36 0.68
C ALA A 184 -35.98 -1.95 1.67
N THR A 185 -34.80 -2.48 1.51
CA THR A 185 -33.62 -2.23 2.36
C THR A 185 -32.49 -1.59 1.55
N PRO A 186 -31.69 -0.67 2.16
CA PRO A 186 -30.50 -0.16 1.51
C PRO A 186 -29.49 -1.29 1.29
N ALA A 187 -28.60 -1.14 0.31
CA ALA A 187 -27.46 -2.02 0.17
C ALA A 187 -26.45 -1.76 1.31
N TYR A 188 -25.70 -2.79 1.68
CA TYR A 188 -24.68 -2.70 2.74
C TYR A 188 -23.34 -3.26 2.27
N LEU A 189 -22.27 -2.60 2.68
CA LEU A 189 -20.96 -3.21 2.76
C LEU A 189 -20.82 -3.81 4.17
N LEU A 190 -20.51 -5.11 4.24
CA LEU A 190 -20.53 -5.87 5.48
C LEU A 190 -19.12 -6.31 5.87
N ASN A 191 -18.98 -6.64 7.16
CA ASN A 191 -17.68 -7.04 7.74
C ASN A 191 -16.57 -6.03 7.40
N CYS A 192 -16.92 -4.74 7.60
CA CYS A 192 -16.02 -3.64 7.28
C CYS A 192 -14.92 -3.51 8.32
N THR A 193 -13.72 -3.23 7.85
CA THR A 193 -12.57 -2.90 8.69
C THR A 193 -12.19 -1.45 8.43
N ARG A 194 -12.23 -0.66 9.49
CA ARG A 194 -12.04 0.79 9.45
C ARG A 194 -10.56 1.16 9.49
N GLY A 195 -10.23 2.36 9.00
CA GLY A 195 -8.90 2.95 9.15
C GLY A 195 -7.76 2.14 8.54
N GLN A 196 -7.95 1.55 7.37
CA GLN A 196 -6.91 0.74 6.70
C GLN A 196 -5.75 1.60 6.20
N ASP A 197 -4.57 0.99 6.05
CA ASP A 197 -3.37 1.62 5.50
C ASP A 197 -2.99 2.93 6.22
N GLY A 198 -3.00 2.91 7.54
CA GLY A 198 -2.62 4.06 8.37
C GLY A 198 -3.60 5.23 8.35
N THR A 199 -4.76 5.11 7.69
CA THR A 199 -5.82 6.11 7.79
C THR A 199 -6.55 6.02 9.12
N THR A 200 -7.19 7.10 9.54
CA THR A 200 -7.92 7.14 10.82
C THR A 200 -9.40 6.90 10.58
N ALA A 201 -9.98 5.96 11.33
CA ALA A 201 -11.42 5.74 11.34
C ALA A 201 -12.17 6.97 11.87
N ALA A 202 -13.18 7.42 11.13
CA ALA A 202 -13.95 8.64 11.43
C ALA A 202 -15.45 8.41 11.25
N ALA A 203 -16.26 9.26 11.87
CA ALA A 203 -17.69 9.33 11.57
C ALA A 203 -17.92 10.02 10.22
N HIS A 204 -18.86 9.52 9.44
CA HIS A 204 -19.23 10.11 8.15
C HIS A 204 -20.74 10.33 8.09
N THR A 205 -21.15 11.47 7.52
CA THR A 205 -22.55 11.85 7.43
C THR A 205 -23.24 11.25 6.20
N THR A 206 -24.55 11.12 6.28
CA THR A 206 -25.41 10.78 5.12
C THR A 206 -25.06 11.62 3.91
N GLY A 207 -25.01 11.01 2.74
CA GLY A 207 -24.64 11.66 1.47
C GLY A 207 -23.15 11.80 1.22
N ALA A 208 -22.28 11.40 2.16
CA ALA A 208 -20.83 11.38 1.91
C ALA A 208 -20.50 10.50 0.70
N ALA A 209 -19.63 11.00 -0.18
CA ALA A 209 -19.25 10.31 -1.40
C ALA A 209 -18.41 9.07 -1.09
N ILE A 210 -18.70 7.97 -1.78
CA ILE A 210 -18.00 6.69 -1.69
C ILE A 210 -17.27 6.44 -3.01
N SER A 211 -15.97 6.22 -2.93
CA SER A 211 -15.16 5.82 -4.07
C SER A 211 -14.61 4.41 -3.88
N LEU A 212 -14.81 3.54 -4.87
CA LEU A 212 -14.17 2.23 -4.89
C LEU A 212 -12.68 2.41 -5.18
N VAL A 213 -11.83 1.81 -4.37
CA VAL A 213 -10.37 1.91 -4.49
C VAL A 213 -9.78 0.56 -4.88
N GLN A 214 -9.10 0.52 -6.00
CA GLN A 214 -8.28 -0.63 -6.35
C GLN A 214 -6.94 -0.51 -5.62
N LYS A 215 -6.70 -1.39 -4.66
CA LYS A 215 -5.51 -1.35 -3.82
C LYS A 215 -4.81 -2.69 -3.80
N GLN A 216 -3.49 -2.65 -3.74
CA GLN A 216 -2.71 -3.84 -3.46
C GLN A 216 -3.09 -4.37 -2.08
N SER A 217 -3.25 -5.67 -1.97
CA SER A 217 -3.69 -6.29 -0.74
C SER A 217 -3.18 -7.72 -0.60
N ILE A 218 -3.18 -8.20 0.62
CA ILE A 218 -3.04 -9.60 0.94
C ILE A 218 -4.36 -10.15 1.46
N THR A 219 -4.65 -11.39 1.12
CA THR A 219 -5.76 -12.14 1.72
C THR A 219 -5.20 -13.41 2.33
N VAL A 220 -5.36 -13.58 3.61
CA VAL A 220 -4.90 -14.76 4.36
C VAL A 220 -6.01 -15.79 4.51
N TRP A 221 -5.63 -17.06 4.51
CA TRP A 221 -6.56 -18.16 4.74
C TRP A 221 -5.90 -19.26 5.58
N PRO A 222 -6.59 -19.84 6.57
CA PRO A 222 -7.87 -19.41 7.16
C PRO A 222 -7.86 -17.97 7.67
N THR A 223 -9.04 -17.40 7.83
CA THR A 223 -9.22 -16.07 8.44
C THR A 223 -8.79 -16.14 9.92
N PRO A 224 -8.06 -15.17 10.46
CA PRO A 224 -7.59 -15.18 11.84
C PRO A 224 -8.71 -15.43 12.85
N ASP A 225 -8.49 -16.33 13.80
CA ASP A 225 -9.49 -16.80 14.78
C ASP A 225 -9.45 -16.06 16.14
N GLY A 226 -8.51 -15.15 16.33
CA GLY A 226 -8.36 -14.43 17.60
C GLY A 226 -7.90 -15.29 18.80
N SER A 227 -7.54 -16.56 18.60
CA SER A 227 -7.02 -17.44 19.67
C SER A 227 -5.68 -16.93 20.22
N GLN A 228 -4.96 -16.18 19.41
CA GLN A 228 -3.70 -15.52 19.74
C GLN A 228 -3.47 -14.32 18.82
N THR A 229 -2.49 -13.48 19.16
CA THR A 229 -2.11 -12.36 18.29
C THR A 229 -1.27 -12.87 17.13
N TYR A 230 -1.78 -12.68 15.93
CA TYR A 230 -1.07 -12.97 14.69
C TYR A 230 -0.56 -11.69 14.05
N GLN A 231 0.64 -11.76 13.50
CA GLN A 231 1.20 -10.71 12.63
C GLN A 231 1.67 -11.32 11.33
N PHE A 232 1.35 -10.69 10.23
CA PHE A 232 1.95 -10.96 8.93
C PHE A 232 3.21 -10.12 8.82
N VAL A 233 4.37 -10.76 8.90
CA VAL A 233 5.68 -10.12 8.73
C VAL A 233 6.14 -10.40 7.32
N TYR A 234 6.49 -9.37 6.58
CA TYR A 234 6.84 -9.52 5.18
C TYR A 234 7.97 -8.59 4.78
N TRP A 235 8.72 -9.01 3.77
CA TRP A 235 9.73 -8.20 3.11
C TRP A 235 9.17 -7.78 1.77
N ARG A 236 9.02 -6.49 1.60
CA ARG A 236 8.50 -5.88 0.39
C ARG A 236 9.57 -5.19 -0.42
N MET A 237 9.40 -5.14 -1.70
CA MET A 237 10.07 -4.23 -2.60
C MET A 237 9.16 -3.04 -2.83
N ARG A 238 9.57 -1.86 -2.37
CA ARG A 238 8.84 -0.62 -2.69
C ARG A 238 9.29 -0.04 -4.02
N ARG A 239 8.47 0.78 -4.61
CA ARG A 239 8.86 1.55 -5.79
C ARG A 239 9.90 2.61 -5.40
N VAL A 240 10.85 2.88 -6.30
CA VAL A 240 11.71 4.05 -6.19
C VAL A 240 10.83 5.29 -6.29
N GLN A 241 11.03 6.24 -5.38
CA GLN A 241 10.27 7.49 -5.41
C GLN A 241 10.68 8.34 -6.59
N ASP A 242 9.73 9.06 -7.17
CA ASP A 242 10.00 9.97 -8.27
C ASP A 242 10.86 11.18 -7.83
N ALA A 243 11.52 11.80 -8.79
CA ALA A 243 12.20 13.05 -8.58
C ALA A 243 11.15 14.15 -8.31
N GLY A 244 11.06 14.59 -7.06
CA GLY A 244 10.06 15.55 -6.59
C GLY A 244 10.29 16.98 -7.12
N ASN A 245 10.24 17.96 -6.24
CA ASN A 245 10.56 19.36 -6.55
C ASN A 245 12.08 19.61 -6.55
N GLY A 246 12.52 20.77 -7.04
CA GLY A 246 13.93 21.13 -7.16
C GLY A 246 14.76 20.97 -5.89
N VAL A 247 14.14 21.09 -4.72
CA VAL A 247 14.77 20.98 -3.39
C VAL A 247 14.65 19.58 -2.76
N ASN A 248 14.05 18.63 -3.44
CA ASN A 248 13.92 17.26 -2.91
C ASN A 248 15.17 16.44 -3.22
N VAL A 249 15.62 15.71 -2.19
CA VAL A 249 16.69 14.72 -2.32
C VAL A 249 16.15 13.49 -3.05
N MET A 250 16.97 12.91 -3.92
CA MET A 250 16.61 11.71 -4.67
C MET A 250 16.59 10.45 -3.79
N ASP A 251 15.64 9.56 -4.04
CA ASP A 251 15.53 8.25 -3.36
C ASP A 251 16.52 7.24 -3.95
N ILE A 252 17.82 7.56 -3.85
CA ILE A 252 18.90 6.71 -4.32
C ILE A 252 20.10 6.76 -3.35
N PRO A 253 20.85 5.67 -3.21
CA PRO A 253 22.09 5.68 -2.46
C PRO A 253 23.12 6.64 -3.09
N PHE A 254 23.89 7.35 -2.25
CA PHE A 254 24.89 8.33 -2.68
C PHE A 254 25.88 7.79 -3.74
N ARG A 255 26.20 6.49 -3.69
CA ARG A 255 27.10 5.84 -4.65
C ARG A 255 26.58 5.86 -6.11
N PHE A 256 25.30 6.09 -6.32
CA PHE A 256 24.68 6.18 -7.65
C PHE A 256 24.50 7.62 -8.12
N VAL A 257 24.75 8.62 -7.27
CA VAL A 257 24.57 10.03 -7.62
C VAL A 257 25.37 10.40 -8.88
N ASN A 258 26.61 9.93 -8.99
CA ASN A 258 27.45 10.19 -10.17
C ASN A 258 26.92 9.56 -11.47
N CYS A 259 25.97 8.66 -11.41
CA CYS A 259 25.32 8.08 -12.60
C CYS A 259 24.12 8.90 -13.07
N LEU A 260 23.72 9.93 -12.30
CA LEU A 260 22.58 10.80 -12.61
C LEU A 260 22.99 12.06 -13.37
N THR A 261 24.30 12.39 -13.34
CA THR A 261 24.87 13.63 -13.91
C THR A 261 25.58 13.41 -15.25
#